data_318b8d8e2df50c9d291dd3942179db06
#
_entry.id   318b8d8e2df50c9d291dd3942179db06
#
_cell.length_a   1.000
_cell.length_b   1.000
_cell.length_c   1.000
_cell.angle_alpha   90.00
_cell.angle_beta   90.00
_cell.angle_gamma   90.00
#
_symmetry.space_group_name_H-M   'P 1'
#
loop_
_entity.id
_entity.type
_entity.pdbx_description
1 polymer ?
#
loop_
_entity_poly.entity_id
_entity_poly.type
_entity_poly.pdbx_seq_one_letter_code
_entity_poly.pdbx_strand_id
1 'polypeptide(L)'
;MKKVFYVFLSLLMCALASCQKDDDVVPEPQPEPKPIVIRYAEYETNDDYVDLGVGDFMIATKNLGAKRPEDTGDFFAWGETEPKEVYSWDTYKLQASQMYYKDGALLQPQDDAATVILGKGWRLPTSEEVSHLYDTYTTDEVCCRMRPTISNGVYGYQLIGTNGNSVFFPSTGRMQDNVLITWDNDTKMWCKDGAKSSALEVFSIDLLGVSHFWTVDRCEGLPIRPVKERGAAPDTVFLKLNVLDRNIAEAQKLLATINPGDYTVASYQALNSNHQRAIAMRSYVIEHDGLKEHLYLPVINKQNAELQDSIDYASHFLRMAIVELDPLPKPSDIKAVDLGLSVRWASANLGARTENENGYYIAWGELEPKQEHYDWESYKLCKEVNEDDRDFSKFSEYVTDSRWGKVDGKTRLDLEDDAAHEFLGGDWRIPTPKEFQELVDKCTFENVLLNGRTVMKATGPNGNCIYFPHAGSTSVVEQIYCWTTDLSPGANQHAVCYEIDSFWGKANEAWEDRYVGMTIRAVCP
;
A
#
# COMPACT_ATOMS: atom_id res chain seq x y z
N MET A 1 18.77 6.42 -24.39
CA MET A 1 17.63 6.89 -23.56
C MET A 1 17.23 8.34 -23.82
N LYS A 2 18.03 9.40 -23.56
CA LYS A 2 17.60 10.81 -23.77
C LYS A 2 17.12 11.15 -25.20
N LYS A 3 17.68 10.58 -26.26
CA LYS A 3 17.29 10.87 -27.65
C LYS A 3 15.96 10.24 -28.08
N VAL A 4 15.62 9.06 -27.59
CA VAL A 4 14.34 8.39 -27.88
C VAL A 4 13.18 9.10 -27.18
N PHE A 5 13.39 9.58 -25.96
CA PHE A 5 12.39 10.34 -25.21
C PHE A 5 12.00 11.66 -25.90
N TYR A 6 12.97 12.38 -26.53
CA TYR A 6 12.69 13.62 -27.25
C TYR A 6 11.91 13.40 -28.56
N VAL A 7 12.11 12.29 -29.25
CA VAL A 7 11.35 11.96 -30.47
C VAL A 7 9.89 11.66 -30.13
N PHE A 8 9.62 10.97 -29.03
CA PHE A 8 8.24 10.69 -28.58
C PHE A 8 7.52 11.95 -28.10
N LEU A 9 8.20 12.86 -27.42
CA LEU A 9 7.61 14.11 -26.94
C LEU A 9 7.33 15.08 -28.10
N SER A 10 8.16 15.12 -29.14
CA SER A 10 7.95 15.97 -30.33
C SER A 10 6.80 15.49 -31.21
N LEU A 11 6.58 14.18 -31.34
CA LEU A 11 5.43 13.63 -32.07
C LEU A 11 4.10 13.88 -31.32
N LEU A 12 4.10 13.88 -30.00
CA LEU A 12 2.90 14.18 -29.21
C LEU A 12 2.54 15.67 -29.23
N MET A 13 3.54 16.58 -29.31
CA MET A 13 3.27 18.02 -29.44
C MET A 13 2.72 18.42 -30.82
N CYS A 14 3.05 17.70 -31.88
CA CYS A 14 2.47 17.96 -33.21
C CYS A 14 0.99 17.54 -33.31
N ALA A 15 0.53 16.60 -32.49
CA ALA A 15 -0.88 16.19 -32.44
C ALA A 15 -1.78 17.15 -31.68
N LEU A 16 -1.23 18.05 -30.84
CA LEU A 16 -2.00 19.03 -30.05
C LEU A 16 -2.10 20.42 -30.70
N ALA A 17 -1.41 20.69 -31.81
CA ALA A 17 -1.38 21.99 -32.47
C ALA A 17 -2.38 22.17 -33.61
N SER A 18 -3.26 21.20 -33.89
CA SER A 18 -4.25 21.26 -34.97
C SER A 18 -5.67 21.14 -34.44
N CYS A 19 -6.11 22.14 -33.65
CA CYS A 19 -7.52 22.41 -33.44
C CYS A 19 -7.84 23.82 -33.88
N GLN A 20 -8.11 23.98 -35.17
CA GLN A 20 -8.96 25.06 -35.69
C GLN A 20 -10.32 24.45 -36.05
N LYS A 21 -11.35 25.17 -35.60
CA LYS A 21 -12.76 24.85 -35.79
C LYS A 21 -13.08 24.71 -37.27
N ASP A 22 -13.79 23.68 -37.66
CA ASP A 22 -14.90 23.76 -38.60
C ASP A 22 -15.80 22.53 -38.51
N ASP A 23 -17.09 22.85 -38.37
CA ASP A 23 -18.35 22.15 -38.64
C ASP A 23 -18.48 20.62 -38.61
N ASP A 24 -19.32 20.17 -37.66
CA ASP A 24 -20.25 19.03 -37.69
C ASP A 24 -20.01 17.93 -38.78
N VAL A 25 -18.99 17.10 -38.55
CA VAL A 25 -18.95 15.75 -39.12
C VAL A 25 -18.81 14.77 -37.98
N VAL A 26 -19.90 14.06 -37.68
CA VAL A 26 -19.88 12.90 -36.77
C VAL A 26 -18.94 11.90 -37.42
N PRO A 27 -17.79 11.54 -36.76
CA PRO A 27 -16.92 10.50 -37.31
C PRO A 27 -17.67 9.17 -37.31
N GLU A 28 -17.72 8.48 -38.45
CA GLU A 28 -18.15 7.09 -38.48
C GLU A 28 -17.38 6.27 -37.42
N PRO A 29 -18.04 5.36 -36.71
CA PRO A 29 -17.37 4.50 -35.73
C PRO A 29 -16.28 3.72 -36.48
N GLN A 30 -15.03 3.93 -36.05
CA GLN A 30 -13.91 3.14 -36.56
C GLN A 30 -14.20 1.66 -36.29
N PRO A 31 -14.00 0.77 -37.25
CA PRO A 31 -14.21 -0.66 -37.05
C PRO A 31 -13.33 -1.13 -35.90
N GLU A 32 -13.95 -1.84 -34.91
CA GLU A 32 -13.21 -2.44 -33.82
C GLU A 32 -12.00 -3.22 -34.35
N PRO A 33 -10.79 -2.99 -33.80
CA PRO A 33 -9.62 -3.71 -34.27
C PRO A 33 -9.84 -5.21 -34.04
N LYS A 34 -9.82 -5.99 -35.12
CA LYS A 34 -9.93 -7.44 -35.01
C LYS A 34 -8.87 -7.96 -34.04
N PRO A 35 -9.21 -8.86 -33.10
CA PRO A 35 -8.23 -9.43 -32.18
C PRO A 35 -7.12 -10.12 -33.00
N ILE A 36 -5.92 -9.58 -32.91
CA ILE A 36 -4.74 -10.17 -33.52
C ILE A 36 -4.31 -11.31 -32.58
N VAL A 37 -4.47 -12.56 -33.05
CA VAL A 37 -3.93 -13.73 -32.30
C VAL A 37 -2.43 -13.75 -32.56
N ILE A 38 -1.67 -13.14 -31.66
CA ILE A 38 -0.21 -13.18 -31.68
C ILE A 38 0.23 -14.40 -30.85
N ARG A 39 0.91 -15.35 -31.47
CA ARG A 39 1.56 -16.46 -30.75
C ARG A 39 2.93 -15.99 -30.30
N TYR A 40 3.04 -15.61 -29.05
CA TYR A 40 4.32 -15.29 -28.41
C TYR A 40 5.08 -16.55 -28.04
N ALA A 41 6.41 -16.52 -28.15
CA ALA A 41 7.23 -17.47 -27.42
C ALA A 41 7.03 -17.20 -25.91
N GLU A 42 6.42 -18.15 -25.22
CA GLU A 42 6.06 -18.03 -23.83
C GLU A 42 7.31 -17.82 -22.98
N TYR A 43 7.47 -16.64 -22.35
CA TYR A 43 8.15 -16.64 -21.08
C TYR A 43 7.26 -17.41 -20.12
N GLU A 44 7.87 -18.34 -19.42
CA GLU A 44 7.17 -19.21 -18.49
C GLU A 44 6.66 -18.42 -17.28
N THR A 45 5.71 -17.52 -17.49
CA THR A 45 4.85 -17.04 -16.41
C THR A 45 3.68 -18.00 -16.36
N ASN A 46 3.54 -18.71 -15.28
CA ASN A 46 2.37 -19.52 -15.04
C ASN A 46 1.76 -19.13 -13.68
N ASP A 47 0.73 -19.84 -13.24
CA ASP A 47 0.05 -19.57 -11.97
C ASP A 47 0.97 -19.77 -10.73
N ASP A 48 2.16 -20.36 -10.90
CA ASP A 48 3.08 -20.66 -9.80
C ASP A 48 4.24 -19.67 -9.69
N TYR A 49 4.66 -19.04 -10.78
CA TYR A 49 5.78 -18.07 -10.78
C TYR A 49 5.64 -17.00 -11.85
N VAL A 50 6.33 -15.88 -11.61
CA VAL A 50 6.33 -14.71 -12.49
C VAL A 50 7.75 -14.18 -12.71
N ASP A 51 8.05 -13.82 -13.96
CA ASP A 51 9.24 -13.07 -14.34
C ASP A 51 8.97 -11.56 -14.17
N LEU A 52 9.69 -10.90 -13.29
CA LEU A 52 9.56 -9.46 -13.03
C LEU A 52 10.50 -8.59 -13.89
N GLY A 53 11.25 -9.20 -14.81
CA GLY A 53 12.19 -8.49 -15.68
C GLY A 53 13.49 -8.07 -14.97
N VAL A 54 13.78 -8.60 -13.78
CA VAL A 54 14.99 -8.30 -13.00
C VAL A 54 15.68 -9.58 -12.54
N GLY A 55 17.01 -9.52 -12.42
CA GLY A 55 17.83 -10.66 -11.99
C GLY A 55 17.74 -11.89 -12.90
N ASP A 56 18.34 -12.97 -12.49
CA ASP A 56 18.37 -14.25 -13.20
C ASP A 56 17.41 -15.29 -12.59
N PHE A 57 16.32 -14.83 -11.99
CA PHE A 57 15.35 -15.68 -11.31
C PHE A 57 13.92 -15.23 -11.59
N MET A 58 12.98 -16.13 -11.33
CA MET A 58 11.54 -15.88 -11.29
C MET A 58 11.06 -16.04 -9.86
N ILE A 59 10.03 -15.30 -9.47
CA ILE A 59 9.49 -15.32 -8.12
C ILE A 59 8.15 -16.09 -8.08
N ALA A 60 7.92 -16.87 -7.03
CA ALA A 60 6.64 -17.56 -6.83
C ALA A 60 5.49 -16.54 -6.68
N THR A 61 4.32 -16.88 -7.22
CA THR A 61 3.11 -16.03 -7.10
C THR A 61 2.52 -16.02 -5.70
N LYS A 62 2.89 -16.97 -4.85
CA LYS A 62 2.38 -17.17 -3.49
C LYS A 62 3.47 -17.66 -2.54
N ASN A 63 3.25 -17.47 -1.25
CA ASN A 63 4.14 -17.98 -0.21
C ASN A 63 4.10 -19.52 -0.17
N LEU A 64 5.15 -20.13 0.33
CA LEU A 64 5.22 -21.59 0.51
C LEU A 64 4.09 -22.05 1.45
N GLY A 65 3.35 -23.11 1.04
CA GLY A 65 2.17 -23.59 1.73
C GLY A 65 0.86 -22.84 1.43
N ALA A 66 0.91 -21.66 0.80
CA ALA A 66 -0.26 -20.89 0.43
C ALA A 66 -1.02 -21.50 -0.76
N LYS A 67 -2.35 -21.41 -0.74
CA LYS A 67 -3.21 -21.82 -1.86
C LYS A 67 -3.48 -20.68 -2.84
N ARG A 68 -3.58 -19.46 -2.33
CA ARG A 68 -3.83 -18.22 -3.10
C ARG A 68 -2.72 -17.20 -2.81
N PRO A 69 -2.51 -16.21 -3.68
CA PRO A 69 -1.54 -15.14 -3.44
C PRO A 69 -1.75 -14.35 -2.13
N GLU A 70 -3.02 -14.27 -1.68
CA GLU A 70 -3.41 -13.54 -0.47
C GLU A 70 -3.21 -14.33 0.83
N ASP A 71 -3.00 -15.64 0.74
CA ASP A 71 -2.81 -16.47 1.94
C ASP A 71 -1.38 -16.25 2.50
N THR A 72 -1.24 -16.23 3.82
CA THR A 72 0.06 -16.08 4.50
C THR A 72 1.03 -17.21 4.17
N GLY A 73 0.51 -18.42 3.87
CA GLY A 73 1.30 -19.63 3.75
C GLY A 73 1.74 -20.18 5.11
N ASP A 74 2.67 -21.09 5.08
CA ASP A 74 3.27 -21.68 6.27
C ASP A 74 4.42 -20.83 6.80
N PHE A 75 4.63 -20.89 8.12
CA PHE A 75 5.77 -20.26 8.78
C PHE A 75 6.87 -21.31 8.99
N PHE A 76 8.12 -20.88 8.82
CA PHE A 76 9.31 -21.74 8.98
C PHE A 76 10.34 -21.04 9.85
N ALA A 77 11.00 -21.77 10.75
CA ALA A 77 12.24 -21.27 11.34
C ALA A 77 13.36 -21.40 10.30
N TRP A 78 14.34 -20.52 10.37
CA TRP A 78 15.39 -20.46 9.34
C TRP A 78 16.19 -21.78 9.21
N GLY A 79 16.23 -22.34 8.01
CA GLY A 79 16.86 -23.62 7.73
C GLY A 79 16.07 -24.85 8.15
N GLU A 80 14.86 -24.70 8.68
CA GLU A 80 13.94 -25.82 8.91
C GLU A 80 13.00 -25.97 7.72
N THR A 81 12.65 -27.22 7.43
CA THR A 81 11.87 -27.57 6.23
C THR A 81 10.44 -28.02 6.54
N GLU A 82 10.04 -27.97 7.80
CA GLU A 82 8.71 -28.30 8.27
C GLU A 82 8.19 -27.17 9.17
N PRO A 83 6.92 -26.72 9.01
CA PRO A 83 6.27 -25.82 9.95
C PRO A 83 6.08 -26.50 11.32
N LYS A 84 5.95 -25.69 12.37
CA LYS A 84 5.78 -26.17 13.75
C LYS A 84 4.83 -25.26 14.53
N GLU A 85 4.43 -25.66 15.74
CA GLU A 85 3.50 -24.89 16.57
C GLU A 85 4.22 -23.83 17.43
N VAL A 86 5.47 -24.11 17.84
CA VAL A 86 6.24 -23.23 18.74
C VAL A 86 7.58 -22.84 18.09
N TYR A 87 7.80 -21.55 17.94
CA TYR A 87 8.96 -20.95 17.31
C TYR A 87 9.86 -20.28 18.35
N SER A 88 10.67 -21.09 19.04
CA SER A 88 11.58 -20.66 20.11
C SER A 88 12.94 -21.35 19.99
N TRP A 89 13.92 -20.84 20.73
CA TRP A 89 15.26 -21.48 20.77
C TRP A 89 15.21 -22.92 21.25
N ASP A 90 14.31 -23.27 22.17
CA ASP A 90 14.19 -24.64 22.69
C ASP A 90 13.68 -25.64 21.64
N THR A 91 12.97 -25.16 20.62
CA THR A 91 12.41 -25.98 19.54
C THR A 91 13.21 -25.87 18.23
N TYR A 92 14.22 -25.01 18.17
CA TYR A 92 15.00 -24.77 16.95
C TYR A 92 16.01 -25.89 16.68
N LYS A 93 15.80 -26.64 15.58
CA LYS A 93 16.56 -27.84 15.24
C LYS A 93 18.03 -27.58 14.90
N LEU A 94 18.37 -26.40 14.38
CA LEU A 94 19.73 -26.04 13.96
C LEU A 94 20.54 -25.28 15.01
N GLN A 95 20.05 -25.15 16.24
CA GLN A 95 20.73 -24.42 17.31
C GLN A 95 22.17 -24.92 17.57
N ALA A 96 22.39 -26.22 17.55
CA ALA A 96 23.69 -26.82 17.76
C ALA A 96 24.60 -26.85 16.50
N SER A 97 24.05 -26.50 15.34
CA SER A 97 24.82 -26.53 14.09
C SER A 97 25.66 -25.27 13.94
N GLN A 98 26.98 -25.45 13.85
CA GLN A 98 27.92 -24.35 13.57
C GLN A 98 28.06 -24.05 12.06
N MET A 99 27.48 -24.87 11.20
CA MET A 99 27.66 -24.82 9.75
C MET A 99 27.26 -23.49 9.14
N TYR A 100 26.19 -22.91 9.63
CA TYR A 100 25.61 -21.66 9.09
C TYR A 100 25.92 -20.41 9.91
N TYR A 101 26.71 -20.52 10.99
CA TYR A 101 27.14 -19.40 11.83
C TYR A 101 28.39 -18.70 11.28
N LYS A 102 28.33 -18.30 10.01
CA LYS A 102 29.36 -17.48 9.36
C LYS A 102 28.70 -16.62 8.27
N ASP A 103 29.28 -15.44 8.03
CA ASP A 103 28.78 -14.50 7.04
C ASP A 103 28.78 -15.12 5.63
N GLY A 104 27.68 -14.94 4.91
CA GLY A 104 27.49 -15.41 3.55
C GLY A 104 27.40 -16.95 3.41
N ALA A 105 27.22 -17.70 4.49
CA ALA A 105 26.94 -19.13 4.39
C ALA A 105 25.52 -19.32 3.83
N LEU A 106 25.41 -20.05 2.72
CA LEU A 106 24.12 -20.35 2.11
C LEU A 106 23.55 -21.66 2.65
N LEU A 107 22.23 -21.69 2.91
CA LEU A 107 21.50 -22.92 3.22
C LEU A 107 21.76 -23.96 2.14
N GLN A 108 22.06 -25.19 2.57
CA GLN A 108 22.18 -26.31 1.65
C GLN A 108 20.79 -26.79 1.20
N PRO A 109 20.67 -27.47 0.06
CA PRO A 109 19.37 -27.89 -0.48
C PRO A 109 18.50 -28.68 0.49
N GLN A 110 19.08 -29.46 1.40
CA GLN A 110 18.34 -30.25 2.39
C GLN A 110 17.77 -29.42 3.54
N ASP A 111 18.30 -28.19 3.76
CA ASP A 111 17.88 -27.25 4.80
C ASP A 111 17.13 -26.03 4.20
N ASP A 112 16.85 -26.08 2.90
CA ASP A 112 16.07 -25.07 2.16
C ASP A 112 14.65 -25.60 1.94
N ALA A 113 13.67 -25.07 2.70
CA ALA A 113 12.29 -25.57 2.66
C ALA A 113 11.66 -25.47 1.26
N ALA A 114 11.99 -24.44 0.48
CA ALA A 114 11.48 -24.32 -0.88
C ALA A 114 12.05 -25.43 -1.79
N THR A 115 13.34 -25.75 -1.65
CA THR A 115 13.96 -26.85 -2.38
C THR A 115 13.37 -28.21 -1.98
N VAL A 116 13.15 -28.43 -0.67
CA VAL A 116 12.63 -29.71 -0.15
C VAL A 116 11.18 -29.93 -0.55
N ILE A 117 10.34 -28.90 -0.46
CA ILE A 117 8.88 -29.03 -0.66
C ILE A 117 8.51 -28.92 -2.15
N LEU A 118 9.12 -28.00 -2.91
CA LEU A 118 8.77 -27.76 -4.32
C LEU A 118 9.69 -28.49 -5.31
N GLY A 119 10.82 -29.01 -4.84
CA GLY A 119 11.75 -29.77 -5.67
C GLY A 119 12.81 -28.94 -6.34
N LYS A 120 13.59 -29.59 -7.21
CA LYS A 120 14.75 -29.03 -7.88
C LYS A 120 14.41 -27.77 -8.69
N GLY A 121 15.23 -26.74 -8.54
CA GLY A 121 15.08 -25.45 -9.22
C GLY A 121 14.39 -24.40 -8.38
N TRP A 122 13.70 -24.79 -7.30
CA TRP A 122 13.13 -23.88 -6.31
C TRP A 122 14.06 -23.73 -5.12
N ARG A 123 14.13 -22.54 -4.54
CA ARG A 123 14.94 -22.23 -3.36
C ARG A 123 14.47 -20.93 -2.68
N LEU A 124 15.00 -20.66 -1.50
CA LEU A 124 14.91 -19.34 -0.90
C LEU A 124 15.71 -18.34 -1.74
N PRO A 125 15.29 -17.08 -1.86
CA PRO A 125 16.10 -16.01 -2.45
C PRO A 125 17.32 -15.71 -1.57
N THR A 126 18.38 -15.19 -2.17
CA THR A 126 19.48 -14.57 -1.40
C THR A 126 19.12 -13.13 -1.01
N SER A 127 19.79 -12.58 0.00
CA SER A 127 19.61 -11.17 0.39
C SER A 127 19.99 -10.22 -0.75
N GLU A 128 21.00 -10.55 -1.54
CA GLU A 128 21.39 -9.80 -2.73
C GLU A 128 20.28 -9.81 -3.80
N GLU A 129 19.69 -10.97 -4.09
CA GLU A 129 18.56 -11.06 -5.04
C GLU A 129 17.37 -10.23 -4.60
N VAL A 130 17.03 -10.27 -3.32
CA VAL A 130 15.91 -9.48 -2.79
C VAL A 130 16.22 -7.99 -2.84
N SER A 131 17.47 -7.58 -2.55
CA SER A 131 17.87 -6.16 -2.64
C SER A 131 17.78 -5.64 -4.08
N HIS A 132 18.09 -6.45 -5.09
CA HIS A 132 17.94 -6.09 -6.49
C HIS A 132 16.48 -6.03 -6.97
N LEU A 133 15.57 -6.76 -6.34
CA LEU A 133 14.15 -6.62 -6.65
C LEU A 133 13.64 -5.21 -6.35
N TYR A 134 14.29 -4.54 -5.40
CA TYR A 134 13.74 -3.34 -4.82
C TYR A 134 14.84 -2.32 -4.47
N ASP A 135 15.05 -1.33 -5.33
CA ASP A 135 15.93 -0.20 -5.05
C ASP A 135 15.11 1.07 -4.79
N THR A 136 15.13 1.54 -3.53
CA THR A 136 14.45 2.77 -3.10
C THR A 136 15.23 4.05 -3.42
N TYR A 137 16.51 3.93 -3.77
CA TYR A 137 17.43 5.08 -3.81
C TYR A 137 17.80 5.55 -5.20
N THR A 138 17.57 4.75 -6.25
CA THR A 138 17.88 5.17 -7.62
C THR A 138 16.66 5.80 -8.29
N THR A 139 16.73 7.09 -8.52
CA THR A 139 15.66 7.89 -9.15
C THR A 139 15.66 7.82 -10.68
N ASP A 140 16.70 7.26 -11.30
CA ASP A 140 16.95 7.38 -12.74
C ASP A 140 16.78 6.07 -13.54
N GLU A 141 16.64 4.91 -12.90
CA GLU A 141 16.45 3.63 -13.59
C GLU A 141 15.06 3.05 -13.32
N VAL A 142 14.49 2.40 -14.35
CA VAL A 142 13.25 1.63 -14.18
C VAL A 142 13.59 0.39 -13.36
N CYS A 143 13.11 0.34 -12.14
CA CYS A 143 13.27 -0.80 -11.24
C CYS A 143 11.89 -1.30 -10.81
N CYS A 144 11.83 -2.44 -10.12
CA CYS A 144 10.58 -2.89 -9.50
C CYS A 144 10.04 -1.82 -8.55
N ARG A 145 8.72 -1.72 -8.47
CA ARG A 145 8.04 -0.79 -7.55
C ARG A 145 7.12 -1.57 -6.63
N MET A 146 7.16 -1.21 -5.36
CA MET A 146 6.27 -1.75 -4.34
C MET A 146 5.14 -0.75 -4.08
N ARG A 147 3.90 -1.24 -4.03
CA ARG A 147 2.72 -0.42 -3.74
C ARG A 147 1.82 -1.12 -2.73
N PRO A 148 1.45 -0.47 -1.63
CA PRO A 148 0.43 -1.00 -0.73
C PRO A 148 -0.89 -1.12 -1.51
N THR A 149 -1.60 -2.23 -1.30
CA THR A 149 -2.85 -2.52 -1.99
C THR A 149 -3.69 -3.53 -1.21
N ILE A 150 -4.95 -3.65 -1.60
CA ILE A 150 -5.85 -4.69 -1.10
C ILE A 150 -6.20 -5.63 -2.25
N SER A 151 -5.82 -6.89 -2.13
CA SER A 151 -6.18 -7.95 -3.08
C SER A 151 -7.20 -8.88 -2.45
N ASN A 152 -8.37 -9.03 -3.07
CA ASN A 152 -9.47 -9.88 -2.58
C ASN A 152 -9.80 -9.67 -1.07
N GLY A 153 -9.74 -8.42 -0.61
CA GLY A 153 -10.00 -8.02 0.77
C GLY A 153 -8.82 -8.20 1.72
N VAL A 154 -7.65 -8.67 1.26
CA VAL A 154 -6.44 -8.84 2.08
C VAL A 154 -5.47 -7.70 1.80
N TYR A 155 -5.03 -7.03 2.85
CA TYR A 155 -4.00 -6.00 2.79
C TYR A 155 -2.62 -6.61 2.52
N GLY A 156 -1.84 -5.93 1.73
CA GLY A 156 -0.49 -6.33 1.38
C GLY A 156 0.14 -5.38 0.36
N TYR A 157 1.06 -5.88 -0.42
CA TYR A 157 1.87 -5.08 -1.32
C TYR A 157 1.92 -5.72 -2.70
N GLN A 158 1.72 -4.90 -3.74
CA GLN A 158 1.96 -5.31 -5.11
C GLN A 158 3.37 -4.93 -5.52
N LEU A 159 4.22 -5.91 -5.81
CA LEU A 159 5.52 -5.70 -6.44
C LEU A 159 5.33 -5.70 -7.95
N ILE A 160 5.67 -4.60 -8.60
CA ILE A 160 5.52 -4.39 -10.04
C ILE A 160 6.91 -4.42 -10.68
N GLY A 161 7.13 -5.41 -11.53
CA GLY A 161 8.39 -5.62 -12.23
C GLY A 161 8.63 -4.59 -13.34
N THR A 162 9.87 -4.52 -13.81
CA THR A 162 10.30 -3.59 -14.87
C THR A 162 9.59 -3.84 -16.19
N ASN A 163 9.12 -5.06 -16.43
CA ASN A 163 8.38 -5.48 -17.63
C ASN A 163 6.86 -5.33 -17.48
N GLY A 164 6.35 -4.83 -16.34
CA GLY A 164 4.93 -4.67 -16.06
C GLY A 164 4.22 -5.94 -15.58
N ASN A 165 4.93 -7.04 -15.37
CA ASN A 165 4.44 -8.14 -14.56
C ASN A 165 4.37 -7.72 -13.10
N SER A 166 3.55 -8.40 -12.31
CA SER A 166 3.46 -8.07 -10.89
C SER A 166 3.11 -9.28 -10.03
N VAL A 167 3.46 -9.21 -8.75
CA VAL A 167 3.15 -10.25 -7.76
C VAL A 167 2.69 -9.60 -6.46
N PHE A 168 1.71 -10.23 -5.80
CA PHE A 168 1.18 -9.76 -4.53
C PHE A 168 1.91 -10.42 -3.35
N PHE A 169 2.24 -9.62 -2.34
CA PHE A 169 2.77 -10.03 -1.05
C PHE A 169 1.75 -9.69 0.04
N PRO A 170 1.10 -10.66 0.67
CA PRO A 170 0.24 -10.36 1.82
C PRO A 170 1.07 -9.88 3.01
N SER A 171 0.51 -8.99 3.82
CA SER A 171 1.07 -8.69 5.14
C SER A 171 0.88 -9.93 6.02
N THR A 172 1.98 -10.48 6.55
CA THR A 172 1.98 -11.81 7.19
C THR A 172 2.30 -11.79 8.66
N GLY A 173 3.05 -10.79 9.14
CA GLY A 173 3.63 -10.85 10.48
C GLY A 173 4.69 -11.95 10.62
N ARG A 174 4.98 -12.36 11.86
CA ARG A 174 5.95 -13.40 12.23
C ARG A 174 5.46 -14.22 13.44
N MET A 175 5.92 -15.45 13.55
CA MET A 175 5.65 -16.31 14.70
C MET A 175 6.80 -16.25 15.70
N GLN A 176 6.48 -15.92 16.95
CA GLN A 176 7.42 -16.00 18.07
C GLN A 176 6.77 -16.82 19.18
N ASP A 177 7.44 -17.84 19.67
CA ASP A 177 6.86 -18.89 20.48
C ASP A 177 5.64 -19.51 19.77
N ASN A 178 4.44 -19.36 20.33
CA ASN A 178 3.17 -19.77 19.73
C ASN A 178 2.25 -18.59 19.40
N VAL A 179 2.83 -17.36 19.33
CA VAL A 179 2.08 -16.12 19.10
C VAL A 179 2.40 -15.57 17.71
N LEU A 180 1.38 -15.26 16.95
CA LEU A 180 1.52 -14.49 15.71
C LEU A 180 1.65 -13.00 16.05
N ILE A 181 2.80 -12.42 15.74
CA ILE A 181 3.10 -11.01 15.92
C ILE A 181 2.80 -10.28 14.61
N THR A 182 1.83 -9.38 14.64
CA THR A 182 1.31 -8.69 13.46
C THR A 182 1.29 -7.16 13.61
N TRP A 183 1.73 -6.63 14.75
CA TRP A 183 1.64 -5.20 15.03
C TRP A 183 2.54 -4.32 14.16
N ASP A 184 3.54 -4.91 13.50
CA ASP A 184 4.41 -4.21 12.55
C ASP A 184 3.71 -3.93 11.20
N ASN A 185 2.58 -4.61 10.91
CA ASN A 185 1.86 -4.58 9.62
C ASN A 185 2.75 -4.77 8.39
N ASP A 186 3.88 -5.40 8.56
CA ASP A 186 4.86 -5.62 7.51
C ASP A 186 4.81 -7.04 6.94
N THR A 187 5.48 -7.21 5.82
CA THR A 187 5.77 -8.50 5.23
C THR A 187 7.22 -8.81 5.47
N LYS A 188 7.50 -9.85 6.23
CA LYS A 188 8.86 -10.36 6.45
C LYS A 188 9.03 -11.70 5.76
N MET A 189 10.20 -11.94 5.20
CA MET A 189 10.52 -13.25 4.60
C MET A 189 11.97 -13.64 4.81
N TRP A 190 12.21 -14.95 4.93
CA TRP A 190 13.55 -15.48 5.01
C TRP A 190 14.32 -15.35 3.70
N CYS A 191 15.62 -14.98 3.83
CA CYS A 191 16.63 -15.16 2.79
C CYS A 191 17.48 -16.40 3.08
N LYS A 192 18.21 -16.86 2.06
CA LYS A 192 19.04 -18.06 2.12
C LYS A 192 20.34 -17.88 2.89
N ASP A 193 20.75 -16.62 3.09
CA ASP A 193 22.08 -16.27 3.62
C ASP A 193 22.14 -16.40 5.14
N GLY A 194 23.24 -16.98 5.63
CA GLY A 194 23.57 -17.04 7.04
C GLY A 194 24.48 -15.90 7.50
N ALA A 195 24.55 -15.70 8.80
CA ALA A 195 25.44 -14.74 9.44
C ALA A 195 26.11 -15.36 10.69
N LYS A 196 27.08 -14.67 11.28
CA LYS A 196 27.68 -15.12 12.57
C LYS A 196 26.73 -14.99 13.75
N SER A 197 25.67 -14.22 13.61
CA SER A 197 24.67 -13.93 14.63
C SER A 197 23.63 -15.04 14.77
N SER A 198 23.02 -15.13 15.95
CA SER A 198 21.79 -15.92 16.17
C SER A 198 20.57 -15.31 15.47
N ALA A 199 20.61 -14.02 15.17
CA ALA A 199 19.63 -13.32 14.40
C ALA A 199 20.13 -13.03 12.98
N LEU A 200 19.24 -12.99 12.02
CA LEU A 200 19.51 -12.73 10.62
C LEU A 200 18.80 -11.48 10.15
N GLU A 201 19.41 -10.79 9.22
CA GLU A 201 18.70 -9.77 8.45
C GLU A 201 17.71 -10.45 7.51
N VAL A 202 16.45 -10.00 7.58
CA VAL A 202 15.35 -10.48 6.74
C VAL A 202 14.82 -9.33 5.92
N PHE A 203 14.36 -9.64 4.73
CA PHE A 203 13.65 -8.66 3.93
C PHE A 203 12.31 -8.31 4.58
N SER A 204 12.07 -7.04 4.77
CA SER A 204 10.85 -6.49 5.35
C SER A 204 10.28 -5.38 4.47
N ILE A 205 8.97 -5.35 4.34
CA ILE A 205 8.22 -4.29 3.66
C ILE A 205 7.34 -3.64 4.71
N ASP A 206 7.54 -2.35 4.95
CA ASP A 206 6.79 -1.58 5.94
C ASP A 206 5.44 -1.07 5.41
N LEU A 207 4.70 -0.36 6.27
CA LEU A 207 3.39 0.21 5.94
C LEU A 207 3.41 1.21 4.77
N LEU A 208 4.55 1.82 4.49
CA LEU A 208 4.70 2.77 3.39
C LEU A 208 5.10 2.09 2.08
N GLY A 209 5.25 0.76 2.09
CA GLY A 209 5.77 0.00 0.96
C GLY A 209 7.27 0.21 0.75
N VAL A 210 7.99 0.65 1.80
CA VAL A 210 9.44 0.79 1.78
C VAL A 210 10.07 -0.51 2.25
N SER A 211 10.98 -1.06 1.47
CA SER A 211 11.74 -2.23 1.88
C SER A 211 12.92 -1.86 2.74
N HIS A 212 13.22 -2.66 3.71
CA HIS A 212 14.42 -2.57 4.53
C HIS A 212 14.79 -3.95 5.06
N PHE A 213 16.00 -4.08 5.63
CA PHE A 213 16.39 -5.29 6.32
C PHE A 213 16.16 -5.13 7.82
N TRP A 214 15.46 -6.09 8.39
CA TRP A 214 15.17 -6.16 9.82
C TRP A 214 15.85 -7.39 10.43
N THR A 215 16.25 -7.31 11.68
CA THR A 215 16.91 -8.41 12.36
C THR A 215 15.90 -9.28 13.11
N VAL A 216 15.87 -10.58 12.81
CA VAL A 216 14.95 -11.57 13.39
C VAL A 216 15.74 -12.79 13.86
N ASP A 217 15.38 -13.35 15.01
CA ASP A 217 15.99 -14.56 15.52
C ASP A 217 15.68 -15.77 14.62
N ARG A 218 16.69 -16.62 14.37
CA ARG A 218 16.56 -17.79 13.48
C ARG A 218 15.48 -18.78 13.89
N CYS A 219 15.15 -18.82 15.18
CA CYS A 219 14.12 -19.71 15.72
C CYS A 219 12.69 -19.21 15.48
N GLU A 220 12.51 -17.92 15.12
CA GLU A 220 11.20 -17.37 14.81
C GLU A 220 10.66 -17.91 13.50
N GLY A 221 9.33 -17.90 13.36
CA GLY A 221 8.68 -18.37 12.15
C GLY A 221 8.39 -17.22 11.19
N LEU A 222 8.93 -17.29 9.98
CA LEU A 222 8.62 -16.38 8.89
C LEU A 222 8.12 -17.15 7.66
N PRO A 223 7.30 -16.51 6.81
CA PRO A 223 6.95 -17.08 5.52
C PRO A 223 8.16 -17.12 4.59
N ILE A 224 8.06 -17.96 3.59
CA ILE A 224 9.05 -18.09 2.52
C ILE A 224 8.36 -17.73 1.20
N ARG A 225 8.95 -16.80 0.44
CA ARG A 225 8.60 -16.55 -0.94
C ARG A 225 9.64 -17.22 -1.83
N PRO A 226 9.35 -18.38 -2.40
CA PRO A 226 10.31 -19.11 -3.22
C PRO A 226 10.70 -18.35 -4.48
N VAL A 227 11.95 -18.55 -4.91
CA VAL A 227 12.42 -18.16 -6.24
C VAL A 227 12.81 -19.39 -7.04
N LYS A 228 12.75 -19.26 -8.36
CA LYS A 228 13.16 -20.29 -9.30
C LYS A 228 14.20 -19.69 -10.23
N GLU A 229 15.30 -20.38 -10.46
CA GLU A 229 16.32 -19.93 -11.40
C GLU A 229 15.70 -19.78 -12.80
N ARG A 230 15.95 -18.64 -13.41
CA ARG A 230 15.67 -18.47 -14.82
C ARG A 230 16.64 -19.38 -15.58
N GLY A 231 16.13 -20.25 -16.44
CA GLY A 231 16.99 -21.02 -17.35
C GLY A 231 17.87 -20.07 -18.16
N ALA A 232 19.00 -20.57 -18.66
CA ALA A 232 19.89 -19.77 -19.50
C ALA A 232 19.08 -18.98 -20.52
N ALA A 233 19.30 -17.64 -20.58
CA ALA A 233 18.64 -16.80 -21.55
C ALA A 233 18.86 -17.42 -22.95
N PRO A 234 17.81 -17.66 -23.74
CA PRO A 234 18.00 -18.16 -25.09
C PRO A 234 18.89 -17.15 -25.84
N ASP A 235 19.83 -17.63 -26.62
CA ASP A 235 20.71 -16.80 -27.45
C ASP A 235 19.94 -15.85 -28.38
N THR A 236 18.63 -15.88 -28.32
CA THR A 236 17.69 -15.30 -29.22
C THR A 236 16.58 -14.60 -28.45
N VAL A 237 16.56 -13.29 -28.45
CA VAL A 237 15.52 -12.46 -27.80
C VAL A 237 14.49 -12.04 -28.83
N PHE A 238 13.21 -12.31 -28.57
CA PHE A 238 12.09 -11.85 -29.39
C PHE A 238 11.43 -10.63 -28.75
N LEU A 239 10.90 -9.71 -29.55
CA LEU A 239 10.03 -8.66 -29.04
C LEU A 239 8.75 -9.28 -28.44
N LYS A 240 8.36 -8.84 -27.26
CA LYS A 240 7.24 -9.38 -26.50
C LYS A 240 6.24 -8.29 -26.20
N LEU A 241 5.01 -8.51 -26.60
CA LEU A 241 3.88 -7.64 -26.30
C LEU A 241 2.88 -8.27 -25.31
N ASN A 242 3.05 -9.54 -24.94
CA ASN A 242 2.08 -10.29 -24.16
C ASN A 242 1.74 -9.63 -22.79
N VAL A 243 2.73 -9.07 -22.09
CA VAL A 243 2.50 -8.37 -20.81
C VAL A 243 1.80 -7.04 -21.06
N LEU A 244 2.26 -6.28 -22.06
CA LEU A 244 1.64 -5.02 -22.45
C LEU A 244 0.18 -5.23 -22.89
N ASP A 245 -0.09 -6.22 -23.73
CA ASP A 245 -1.43 -6.57 -24.22
C ASP A 245 -2.38 -6.95 -23.08
N ARG A 246 -1.89 -7.75 -22.12
CA ARG A 246 -2.66 -8.11 -20.92
C ARG A 246 -3.00 -6.87 -20.08
N ASN A 247 -2.03 -6.02 -19.81
CA ASN A 247 -2.24 -4.80 -19.03
C ASN A 247 -3.17 -3.82 -19.75
N ILE A 248 -3.08 -3.69 -21.09
CA ILE A 248 -4.02 -2.90 -21.90
C ILE A 248 -5.45 -3.46 -21.78
N ALA A 249 -5.62 -4.77 -21.91
CA ALA A 249 -6.95 -5.40 -21.80
C ALA A 249 -7.56 -5.22 -20.40
N GLU A 250 -6.76 -5.34 -19.34
CA GLU A 250 -7.20 -5.10 -17.95
C GLU A 250 -7.60 -3.65 -17.74
N ALA A 251 -6.77 -2.68 -18.16
CA ALA A 251 -7.08 -1.25 -18.07
C ALA A 251 -8.32 -0.88 -18.87
N GLN A 252 -8.48 -1.43 -20.07
CA GLN A 252 -9.65 -1.21 -20.93
C GLN A 252 -10.92 -1.72 -20.27
N LYS A 253 -10.87 -2.92 -19.68
CA LYS A 253 -12.00 -3.48 -18.91
C LYS A 253 -12.36 -2.59 -17.73
N LEU A 254 -11.35 -2.16 -16.95
CA LEU A 254 -11.53 -1.24 -15.82
C LEU A 254 -12.20 0.06 -16.28
N LEU A 255 -11.63 0.76 -17.25
CA LEU A 255 -12.13 2.04 -17.76
C LEU A 255 -13.56 1.93 -18.34
N ALA A 256 -13.95 0.75 -18.86
CA ALA A 256 -15.30 0.51 -19.35
C ALA A 256 -16.33 0.26 -18.25
N THR A 257 -15.91 -0.10 -17.03
CA THR A 257 -16.80 -0.51 -15.94
C THR A 257 -16.88 0.47 -14.78
N ILE A 258 -15.87 1.31 -14.60
CA ILE A 258 -15.80 2.28 -13.51
C ILE A 258 -16.49 3.60 -13.88
N ASN A 259 -17.07 4.27 -12.85
CA ASN A 259 -17.51 5.66 -12.99
C ASN A 259 -16.35 6.59 -12.57
N PRO A 260 -15.87 7.50 -13.44
CA PRO A 260 -14.76 8.41 -13.11
C PRO A 260 -14.95 9.20 -11.81
N GLY A 261 -16.19 9.57 -11.49
CA GLY A 261 -16.53 10.31 -10.27
C GLY A 261 -16.39 9.50 -8.97
N ASP A 262 -16.19 8.20 -9.05
CA ASP A 262 -15.96 7.33 -7.89
C ASP A 262 -14.48 7.21 -7.50
N TYR A 263 -13.58 7.93 -8.20
CA TYR A 263 -12.13 7.84 -8.00
C TYR A 263 -11.50 9.23 -7.89
N THR A 264 -10.32 9.30 -7.28
CA THR A 264 -9.56 10.55 -7.28
C THR A 264 -9.22 10.95 -8.71
N VAL A 265 -9.32 12.25 -9.01
CA VAL A 265 -9.08 12.78 -10.37
C VAL A 265 -7.68 12.41 -10.85
N ALA A 266 -6.68 12.49 -9.96
CA ALA A 266 -5.29 12.18 -10.30
C ALA A 266 -5.11 10.71 -10.70
N SER A 267 -5.63 9.75 -9.92
CA SER A 267 -5.49 8.31 -10.20
C SER A 267 -6.23 7.89 -11.46
N TYR A 268 -7.45 8.42 -11.68
CA TYR A 268 -8.21 8.16 -12.91
C TYR A 268 -7.50 8.72 -14.16
N GLN A 269 -6.99 9.95 -14.08
CA GLN A 269 -6.23 10.55 -15.19
C GLN A 269 -4.93 9.81 -15.46
N ALA A 270 -4.22 9.35 -14.43
CA ALA A 270 -3.02 8.53 -14.56
C ALA A 270 -3.33 7.21 -15.29
N LEU A 271 -4.40 6.51 -14.90
CA LEU A 271 -4.84 5.28 -15.55
C LEU A 271 -5.16 5.52 -17.03
N ASN A 272 -5.98 6.53 -17.34
CA ASN A 272 -6.38 6.83 -18.71
C ASN A 272 -5.18 7.23 -19.58
N SER A 273 -4.28 8.09 -19.09
CA SER A 273 -3.10 8.56 -19.80
C SER A 273 -2.10 7.42 -20.08
N ASN A 274 -1.84 6.57 -19.10
CA ASN A 274 -0.94 5.43 -19.27
C ASN A 274 -1.56 4.36 -20.19
N HIS A 275 -2.88 4.16 -20.14
CA HIS A 275 -3.59 3.30 -21.09
C HIS A 275 -3.43 3.78 -22.55
N GLN A 276 -3.60 5.09 -22.81
CA GLN A 276 -3.39 5.66 -24.14
C GLN A 276 -1.93 5.53 -24.60
N ARG A 277 -0.95 5.75 -23.71
CA ARG A 277 0.47 5.55 -24.01
C ARG A 277 0.79 4.10 -24.37
N ALA A 278 0.22 3.16 -23.63
CA ALA A 278 0.40 1.73 -23.87
C ALA A 278 -0.17 1.30 -25.22
N ILE A 279 -1.37 1.77 -25.58
CA ILE A 279 -1.98 1.55 -26.90
C ILE A 279 -1.10 2.14 -28.01
N ALA A 280 -0.62 3.38 -27.84
CA ALA A 280 0.25 4.02 -28.82
C ALA A 280 1.56 3.24 -29.02
N MET A 281 2.18 2.73 -27.93
CA MET A 281 3.38 1.89 -28.00
C MET A 281 3.10 0.58 -28.76
N ARG A 282 2.00 -0.09 -28.42
CA ARG A 282 1.55 -1.31 -29.11
C ARG A 282 1.35 -1.06 -30.61
N SER A 283 0.62 -0.01 -30.96
CA SER A 283 0.34 0.35 -32.37
C SER A 283 1.64 0.67 -33.10
N TYR A 284 2.56 1.39 -32.48
CA TYR A 284 3.87 1.68 -33.06
C TYR A 284 4.61 0.39 -33.47
N VAL A 285 4.64 -0.63 -32.57
CA VAL A 285 5.31 -1.90 -32.85
C VAL A 285 4.61 -2.69 -33.98
N ILE A 286 3.27 -2.67 -34.00
CA ILE A 286 2.48 -3.49 -34.95
C ILE A 286 2.40 -2.85 -36.35
N GLU A 287 2.34 -1.52 -36.43
CA GLU A 287 2.05 -0.80 -37.69
C GLU A 287 3.32 -0.38 -38.45
N HIS A 288 4.49 -0.36 -37.79
CA HIS A 288 5.75 -0.02 -38.46
C HIS A 288 6.20 -1.15 -39.38
N ASP A 289 6.39 -0.81 -40.64
CA ASP A 289 6.92 -1.73 -41.66
C ASP A 289 8.28 -2.32 -41.21
N GLY A 290 8.36 -3.65 -41.17
CA GLY A 290 9.52 -4.39 -40.73
C GLY A 290 9.51 -4.80 -39.23
N LEU A 291 8.79 -4.11 -38.34
CA LEU A 291 8.71 -4.52 -36.93
C LEU A 291 7.76 -5.70 -36.70
N LYS A 292 6.74 -5.88 -37.53
CA LYS A 292 5.86 -7.08 -37.50
C LYS A 292 6.64 -8.37 -37.69
N GLU A 293 7.65 -8.36 -38.53
CA GLU A 293 8.51 -9.52 -38.79
C GLU A 293 9.41 -9.80 -37.58
N HIS A 294 9.78 -8.77 -36.79
CA HIS A 294 10.62 -8.88 -35.61
C HIS A 294 9.90 -9.48 -34.39
N LEU A 295 8.56 -9.47 -34.34
CA LEU A 295 7.80 -10.18 -33.28
C LEU A 295 8.00 -11.71 -33.34
N TYR A 296 8.48 -12.23 -34.44
CA TYR A 296 8.67 -13.66 -34.72
C TYR A 296 10.13 -14.04 -34.99
N LEU A 297 11.00 -13.06 -35.13
CA LEU A 297 12.42 -13.26 -35.43
C LEU A 297 13.28 -12.98 -34.18
N PRO A 298 14.40 -13.72 -34.05
CA PRO A 298 15.34 -13.44 -32.98
C PRO A 298 15.85 -12.01 -33.05
N VAL A 299 15.81 -11.34 -31.92
CA VAL A 299 16.34 -9.98 -31.76
C VAL A 299 17.85 -10.09 -31.58
N ILE A 300 18.60 -9.86 -32.65
CA ILE A 300 20.06 -9.97 -32.67
C ILE A 300 20.73 -8.60 -32.53
N ASN A 301 19.97 -7.50 -32.44
CA ASN A 301 20.57 -6.17 -32.45
C ASN A 301 20.13 -5.28 -31.30
N LYS A 302 21.01 -4.31 -30.97
CA LYS A 302 20.82 -3.32 -29.90
C LYS A 302 19.52 -2.50 -30.03
N GLN A 303 19.06 -2.23 -31.26
CA GLN A 303 17.87 -1.43 -31.52
C GLN A 303 16.59 -2.13 -31.04
N ASN A 304 16.51 -3.44 -31.13
CA ASN A 304 15.37 -4.21 -30.67
C ASN A 304 15.37 -4.40 -29.14
N ALA A 305 16.54 -4.44 -28.51
CA ALA A 305 16.64 -4.40 -27.05
C ALA A 305 16.09 -3.06 -26.50
N GLU A 306 16.49 -1.93 -27.11
CA GLU A 306 15.97 -0.60 -26.75
C GLU A 306 14.45 -0.48 -27.01
N LEU A 307 13.91 -1.19 -28.01
CA LEU A 307 12.48 -1.24 -28.28
C LEU A 307 11.76 -2.11 -27.23
N GLN A 308 12.32 -3.25 -26.83
CA GLN A 308 11.76 -4.06 -25.75
C GLN A 308 11.73 -3.28 -24.43
N ASP A 309 12.80 -2.57 -24.09
CA ASP A 309 12.84 -1.69 -22.91
C ASP A 309 11.70 -0.64 -22.94
N SER A 310 11.41 -0.10 -24.14
CA SER A 310 10.31 0.86 -24.31
C SER A 310 8.93 0.23 -24.14
N ILE A 311 8.74 -1.01 -24.60
CA ILE A 311 7.53 -1.81 -24.40
C ILE A 311 7.34 -2.12 -22.92
N ASP A 312 8.39 -2.58 -22.27
CA ASP A 312 8.39 -2.93 -20.85
C ASP A 312 8.11 -1.71 -19.99
N TYR A 313 8.71 -0.56 -20.31
CA TYR A 313 8.43 0.73 -19.66
C TYR A 313 6.95 1.14 -19.76
N ALA A 314 6.35 1.07 -20.94
CA ALA A 314 4.94 1.38 -21.13
C ALA A 314 4.04 0.42 -20.34
N SER A 315 4.39 -0.86 -20.31
CA SER A 315 3.69 -1.90 -19.55
C SER A 315 3.78 -1.67 -18.04
N HIS A 316 4.98 -1.33 -17.53
CA HIS A 316 5.24 -1.03 -16.13
C HIS A 316 4.38 0.13 -15.61
N PHE A 317 4.40 1.28 -16.32
CA PHE A 317 3.62 2.45 -15.88
C PHE A 317 2.12 2.24 -16.00
N LEU A 318 1.65 1.47 -16.98
CA LEU A 318 0.25 1.10 -17.04
C LEU A 318 -0.14 0.20 -15.85
N ARG A 319 0.70 -0.77 -15.49
CA ARG A 319 0.46 -1.63 -14.33
C ARG A 319 0.43 -0.83 -13.03
N MET A 320 1.36 0.10 -12.85
CA MET A 320 1.33 1.02 -11.71
C MET A 320 0.01 1.78 -11.63
N ALA A 321 -0.43 2.39 -12.74
CA ALA A 321 -1.67 3.16 -12.74
C ALA A 321 -2.93 2.31 -12.48
N ILE A 322 -2.94 1.03 -12.86
CA ILE A 322 -4.00 0.08 -12.50
C ILE A 322 -4.03 -0.16 -10.98
N VAL A 323 -2.86 -0.41 -10.38
CA VAL A 323 -2.73 -0.71 -8.94
C VAL A 323 -2.99 0.52 -8.08
N GLU A 324 -2.59 1.70 -8.55
CA GLU A 324 -2.74 2.98 -7.85
C GLU A 324 -4.10 3.66 -8.10
N LEU A 325 -5.02 2.99 -8.81
CA LEU A 325 -6.37 3.52 -8.99
C LEU A 325 -7.07 3.62 -7.62
N ASP A 326 -7.34 4.86 -7.20
CA ASP A 326 -7.76 5.19 -5.84
C ASP A 326 -9.23 5.59 -5.78
N PRO A 327 -10.12 4.69 -5.30
CA PRO A 327 -11.53 4.99 -5.18
C PRO A 327 -11.80 5.97 -4.03
N LEU A 328 -12.71 6.91 -4.28
CA LEU A 328 -13.18 7.84 -3.25
C LEU A 328 -14.02 7.11 -2.21
N PRO A 329 -13.83 7.38 -0.92
CA PRO A 329 -14.68 6.85 0.14
C PRO A 329 -16.09 7.43 0.04
N LYS A 330 -17.09 6.62 0.42
CA LYS A 330 -18.51 7.02 0.39
C LYS A 330 -19.11 6.98 1.79
N PRO A 331 -20.05 7.87 2.13
CA PRO A 331 -20.77 7.81 3.41
C PRO A 331 -21.40 6.44 3.69
N SER A 332 -21.84 5.73 2.65
CA SER A 332 -22.43 4.38 2.76
C SER A 332 -21.48 3.29 3.18
N ASP A 333 -20.16 3.53 3.13
CA ASP A 333 -19.15 2.57 3.56
C ASP A 333 -19.09 2.46 5.09
N ILE A 334 -19.55 3.51 5.79
CA ILE A 334 -19.56 3.60 7.25
C ILE A 334 -20.95 3.26 7.81
N LYS A 335 -20.99 2.31 8.75
CA LYS A 335 -22.20 1.83 9.41
C LYS A 335 -22.19 2.19 10.89
N ALA A 336 -23.39 2.39 11.47
CA ALA A 336 -23.53 2.56 12.91
C ALA A 336 -23.53 1.19 13.62
N VAL A 337 -22.61 1.02 14.57
CA VAL A 337 -22.49 -0.17 15.40
C VAL A 337 -22.92 0.14 16.83
N ASP A 338 -23.91 -0.58 17.32
CA ASP A 338 -24.31 -0.55 18.73
C ASP A 338 -23.33 -1.41 19.55
N LEU A 339 -22.55 -0.77 20.40
CA LEU A 339 -21.63 -1.43 21.32
C LEU A 339 -22.24 -1.66 22.72
N GLY A 340 -23.52 -1.32 22.93
CA GLY A 340 -24.13 -1.29 24.26
C GLY A 340 -23.71 -0.07 25.09
N LEU A 341 -23.33 1.03 24.42
CA LEU A 341 -22.93 2.32 24.99
C LEU A 341 -24.06 3.36 24.82
N SER A 342 -23.81 4.58 25.30
CA SER A 342 -24.78 5.66 25.21
C SER A 342 -25.05 6.13 23.77
N VAL A 343 -24.11 5.90 22.87
CA VAL A 343 -24.18 6.21 21.43
C VAL A 343 -23.71 5.03 20.60
N ARG A 344 -24.15 5.00 19.31
CA ARG A 344 -23.60 4.05 18.33
C ARG A 344 -22.34 4.63 17.71
N TRP A 345 -21.38 3.79 17.43
CA TRP A 345 -20.07 4.14 16.87
C TRP A 345 -19.98 3.79 15.38
N ALA A 346 -19.26 4.58 14.65
CA ALA A 346 -18.96 4.27 13.26
C ALA A 346 -18.13 2.99 13.13
N SER A 347 -18.42 2.13 12.16
CA SER A 347 -17.69 0.89 11.90
C SER A 347 -16.24 1.14 11.48
N ALA A 348 -15.97 2.29 10.83
CA ALA A 348 -14.66 2.68 10.31
C ALA A 348 -14.39 4.17 10.60
N ASN A 349 -13.14 4.61 10.44
CA ASN A 349 -12.78 6.02 10.51
C ASN A 349 -13.42 6.81 9.38
N LEU A 350 -13.64 8.10 9.59
CA LEU A 350 -14.14 9.00 8.56
C LEU A 350 -13.24 8.98 7.32
N GLY A 351 -13.81 8.78 6.15
CA GLY A 351 -13.07 8.66 4.90
C GLY A 351 -12.42 7.29 4.66
N ALA A 352 -12.63 6.30 5.52
CA ALA A 352 -12.24 4.92 5.27
C ALA A 352 -13.34 4.17 4.49
N ARG A 353 -12.95 3.26 3.61
CA ARG A 353 -13.84 2.37 2.85
C ARG A 353 -14.07 1.04 3.56
N THR A 354 -13.10 0.66 4.39
CA THR A 354 -13.09 -0.57 5.18
C THR A 354 -12.65 -0.29 6.62
N GLU A 355 -12.92 -1.24 7.50
CA GLU A 355 -12.66 -1.12 8.94
C GLU A 355 -11.17 -1.05 9.30
N ASN A 356 -10.29 -1.49 8.40
CA ASN A 356 -8.84 -1.50 8.59
C ASN A 356 -8.08 -0.39 7.83
N GLU A 357 -8.79 0.51 7.13
CA GLU A 357 -8.18 1.69 6.52
C GLU A 357 -8.08 2.86 7.52
N ASN A 358 -7.03 3.68 7.37
CA ASN A 358 -6.82 4.84 8.25
C ASN A 358 -7.94 5.88 8.16
N GLY A 359 -8.53 6.05 6.97
CA GLY A 359 -9.43 7.16 6.68
C GLY A 359 -8.69 8.49 6.54
N TYR A 360 -9.44 9.58 6.68
CA TYR A 360 -8.92 10.93 6.56
C TYR A 360 -8.20 11.38 7.83
N TYR A 361 -7.13 12.17 7.62
CA TYR A 361 -6.54 12.99 8.67
C TYR A 361 -7.10 14.39 8.52
N ILE A 362 -7.76 14.90 9.54
CA ILE A 362 -8.44 16.20 9.52
C ILE A 362 -7.98 17.02 10.71
N ALA A 363 -7.67 18.30 10.51
CA ALA A 363 -7.36 19.23 11.58
C ALA A 363 -8.64 19.58 12.36
N TRP A 364 -8.54 19.83 13.64
CA TRP A 364 -9.71 20.07 14.51
C TRP A 364 -10.55 21.28 14.07
N GLY A 365 -11.85 21.09 13.84
CA GLY A 365 -12.76 22.11 13.32
C GLY A 365 -12.60 22.41 11.83
N GLU A 366 -11.85 21.63 11.08
CA GLU A 366 -11.86 21.64 9.62
C GLU A 366 -12.72 20.49 9.09
N LEU A 367 -13.24 20.64 7.88
CA LEU A 367 -14.22 19.71 7.30
C LEU A 367 -13.60 18.70 6.34
N GLU A 368 -12.40 18.99 5.83
CA GLU A 368 -11.74 18.24 4.78
C GLU A 368 -10.26 17.98 5.11
N PRO A 369 -9.69 16.85 4.63
CA PRO A 369 -8.26 16.58 4.77
C PRO A 369 -7.45 17.57 3.93
N LYS A 370 -6.24 17.92 4.39
CA LYS A 370 -5.28 18.71 3.63
C LYS A 370 -4.45 17.82 2.71
N GLN A 371 -4.04 18.38 1.57
CA GLN A 371 -3.21 17.66 0.60
C GLN A 371 -1.70 17.84 0.83
N GLU A 372 -1.27 18.90 1.54
CA GLU A 372 0.14 19.25 1.70
C GLU A 372 0.57 19.20 3.16
N HIS A 373 0.41 20.30 3.91
CA HIS A 373 0.99 20.42 5.24
C HIS A 373 -0.07 20.63 6.32
N TYR A 374 0.22 20.13 7.53
CA TYR A 374 -0.53 20.35 8.75
C TYR A 374 0.33 21.20 9.70
N ASP A 375 0.13 22.50 9.65
CA ASP A 375 0.82 23.52 10.42
C ASP A 375 -0.11 24.70 10.71
N TRP A 376 0.37 25.69 11.50
CA TRP A 376 -0.43 26.87 11.82
C TRP A 376 -0.72 27.74 10.59
N GLU A 377 0.18 27.79 9.62
CA GLU A 377 0.05 28.56 8.39
C GLU A 377 -1.09 28.03 7.50
N SER A 378 -1.26 26.73 7.46
CA SER A 378 -2.28 26.04 6.68
C SER A 378 -3.60 25.84 7.44
N TYR A 379 -3.63 26.07 8.77
CA TYR A 379 -4.81 25.85 9.59
C TYR A 379 -5.89 26.91 9.36
N LYS A 380 -7.05 26.52 8.82
CA LYS A 380 -8.12 27.46 8.39
C LYS A 380 -8.65 28.37 9.50
N LEU A 381 -8.67 27.89 10.74
CA LEU A 381 -9.11 28.67 11.90
C LEU A 381 -7.99 29.51 12.52
N CYS A 382 -6.76 29.47 12.04
CA CYS A 382 -5.67 30.36 12.43
C CYS A 382 -5.66 31.57 11.52
N LYS A 383 -5.78 32.78 12.11
CA LYS A 383 -5.75 34.06 11.36
C LYS A 383 -4.36 34.67 11.27
N GLU A 384 -3.58 34.48 12.30
CA GLU A 384 -2.26 35.08 12.43
C GLU A 384 -1.37 34.13 13.22
N VAL A 385 -0.27 33.72 12.59
CA VAL A 385 0.75 32.91 13.26
C VAL A 385 1.67 33.82 14.01
N ASN A 386 1.89 33.56 15.31
CA ASN A 386 2.91 34.27 16.07
C ASN A 386 4.25 33.56 15.88
N GLU A 387 5.14 34.15 15.06
CA GLU A 387 6.45 33.57 14.74
C GLU A 387 7.39 33.49 15.95
N ASP A 388 7.23 34.41 16.91
CA ASP A 388 8.06 34.47 18.13
C ASP A 388 7.57 33.50 19.22
N ASP A 389 6.27 33.25 19.27
CA ASP A 389 5.64 32.36 20.23
C ASP A 389 4.38 31.72 19.59
N ARG A 390 4.58 30.60 18.91
CA ARG A 390 3.54 29.87 18.17
C ARG A 390 2.36 29.44 19.06
N ASP A 391 2.58 29.30 20.37
CA ASP A 391 1.54 29.00 21.34
C ASP A 391 0.48 30.10 21.48
N PHE A 392 0.77 31.29 21.00
CA PHE A 392 -0.15 32.44 21.04
C PHE A 392 -0.58 32.93 19.64
N SER A 393 -0.65 32.05 18.68
CA SER A 393 -1.27 32.30 17.37
C SER A 393 -2.72 32.75 17.55
N LYS A 394 -3.25 33.59 16.64
CA LYS A 394 -4.61 34.16 16.71
C LYS A 394 -5.60 33.30 15.93
N PHE A 395 -6.67 32.91 16.60
CA PHE A 395 -7.73 32.09 16.02
C PHE A 395 -8.97 32.90 15.70
N SER A 396 -9.75 32.41 14.72
CA SER A 396 -11.01 33.01 14.31
C SER A 396 -12.16 32.62 15.22
N GLU A 397 -12.14 31.37 15.73
CA GLU A 397 -13.20 30.76 16.50
C GLU A 397 -12.65 29.82 17.57
N TYR A 398 -13.54 29.45 18.52
CA TYR A 398 -13.22 28.63 19.67
C TYR A 398 -12.13 29.27 20.53
N VAL A 399 -12.40 30.53 20.89
CA VAL A 399 -11.48 31.38 21.67
C VAL A 399 -12.10 31.70 23.02
N THR A 400 -11.50 31.20 24.08
CA THR A 400 -11.94 31.44 25.47
C THR A 400 -11.10 32.49 26.20
N ASP A 401 -9.94 32.85 25.66
CA ASP A 401 -9.02 33.84 26.23
C ASP A 401 -8.50 34.77 25.13
N SER A 402 -8.53 36.09 25.42
CA SER A 402 -8.18 37.15 24.47
C SER A 402 -6.73 37.10 23.97
N ARG A 403 -5.85 36.35 24.62
CA ARG A 403 -4.48 36.09 24.15
C ARG A 403 -4.46 35.43 22.78
N TRP A 404 -5.44 34.57 22.48
CA TRP A 404 -5.54 33.81 21.21
C TRP A 404 -6.52 34.39 20.20
N GLY A 405 -7.13 35.52 20.48
CA GLY A 405 -8.03 36.19 19.51
C GLY A 405 -9.24 36.85 20.15
N LYS A 406 -10.27 37.07 19.34
CA LYS A 406 -11.55 37.59 19.84
C LYS A 406 -12.31 36.47 20.55
N VAL A 407 -12.55 36.66 21.86
CA VAL A 407 -13.27 35.68 22.68
C VAL A 407 -14.70 35.52 22.16
N ASP A 408 -15.08 34.29 21.82
CA ASP A 408 -16.43 33.84 21.49
C ASP A 408 -17.03 32.91 22.57
N GLY A 409 -16.18 32.40 23.47
CA GLY A 409 -16.56 31.53 24.56
C GLY A 409 -16.95 30.11 24.15
N LYS A 410 -16.81 29.75 22.90
CA LYS A 410 -17.06 28.39 22.41
C LYS A 410 -15.97 27.43 22.90
N THR A 411 -16.36 26.33 23.50
CA THR A 411 -15.44 25.27 24.01
C THR A 411 -15.68 23.92 23.34
N ARG A 412 -16.63 23.86 22.41
CA ARG A 412 -17.02 22.64 21.68
C ARG A 412 -17.37 23.00 20.26
N LEU A 413 -17.03 22.12 19.31
CA LEU A 413 -17.38 22.28 17.91
C LEU A 413 -18.89 22.43 17.72
N ASP A 414 -19.29 23.40 16.93
CA ASP A 414 -20.62 23.50 16.36
C ASP A 414 -20.77 22.46 15.24
N LEU A 415 -22.00 22.06 14.91
CA LEU A 415 -22.22 21.05 13.86
C LEU A 415 -21.74 21.50 12.47
N GLU A 416 -21.67 22.80 12.22
CA GLU A 416 -21.17 23.38 10.96
C GLU A 416 -19.64 23.23 10.80
N ASP A 417 -18.93 22.97 11.91
CA ASP A 417 -17.48 22.74 11.95
C ASP A 417 -17.14 21.26 12.27
N ASP A 418 -18.15 20.38 12.20
CA ASP A 418 -18.00 18.95 12.49
C ASP A 418 -17.85 18.15 11.18
N ALA A 419 -16.65 17.70 10.88
CA ALA A 419 -16.34 16.94 9.67
C ALA A 419 -17.15 15.63 9.53
N ALA A 420 -17.49 14.98 10.65
CA ALA A 420 -18.30 13.77 10.60
C ALA A 420 -19.76 14.10 10.23
N HIS A 421 -20.29 15.21 10.70
CA HIS A 421 -21.61 15.70 10.31
C HIS A 421 -21.66 16.07 8.82
N GLU A 422 -20.65 16.81 8.36
CA GLU A 422 -20.56 17.23 6.95
C GLU A 422 -20.46 16.05 5.99
N PHE A 423 -19.59 15.08 6.30
CA PHE A 423 -19.35 13.95 5.41
C PHE A 423 -20.45 12.89 5.44
N LEU A 424 -20.96 12.52 6.64
CA LEU A 424 -21.94 11.45 6.82
C LEU A 424 -23.38 11.94 6.81
N GLY A 425 -23.62 13.19 7.19
CA GLY A 425 -24.94 13.78 7.30
C GLY A 425 -25.78 13.26 8.47
N GLY A 426 -27.05 13.68 8.53
CA GLY A 426 -27.99 13.23 9.55
C GLY A 426 -27.54 13.55 10.97
N ASP A 427 -27.63 12.58 11.88
CA ASP A 427 -27.25 12.74 13.29
C ASP A 427 -25.81 12.33 13.60
N TRP A 428 -24.99 12.09 12.57
CA TRP A 428 -23.58 11.77 12.75
C TRP A 428 -22.79 13.00 13.20
N ARG A 429 -21.81 12.78 14.08
CA ARG A 429 -20.93 13.81 14.62
C ARG A 429 -19.65 13.23 15.20
N ILE A 430 -18.68 14.06 15.50
CA ILE A 430 -17.50 13.72 16.28
C ILE A 430 -17.94 13.39 17.72
N PRO A 431 -17.34 12.38 18.40
CA PRO A 431 -17.68 12.06 19.78
C PRO A 431 -17.24 13.16 20.75
N THR A 432 -17.98 13.32 21.83
CA THR A 432 -17.53 14.12 22.98
C THR A 432 -16.45 13.36 23.76
N PRO A 433 -15.58 14.04 24.56
CA PRO A 433 -14.64 13.36 25.45
C PRO A 433 -15.31 12.34 26.39
N LYS A 434 -16.54 12.65 26.86
CA LYS A 434 -17.29 11.74 27.74
C LYS A 434 -17.72 10.45 27.05
N GLU A 435 -18.11 10.52 25.80
CA GLU A 435 -18.50 9.34 25.00
C GLU A 435 -17.27 8.50 24.69
N PHE A 436 -16.14 9.15 24.39
CA PHE A 436 -14.90 8.42 24.17
C PHE A 436 -14.40 7.76 25.46
N GLN A 437 -14.50 8.46 26.61
CA GLN A 437 -14.19 7.89 27.92
C GLN A 437 -15.10 6.69 28.24
N GLU A 438 -16.40 6.78 27.91
CA GLU A 438 -17.32 5.65 28.06
C GLU A 438 -16.89 4.43 27.24
N LEU A 439 -16.43 4.64 26.00
CA LEU A 439 -15.87 3.58 25.14
C LEU A 439 -14.67 2.92 25.84
N VAL A 440 -13.74 3.74 26.34
CA VAL A 440 -12.54 3.26 27.05
C VAL A 440 -12.87 2.48 28.31
N ASP A 441 -13.81 2.97 29.10
CA ASP A 441 -14.17 2.37 30.38
C ASP A 441 -14.95 1.06 30.26
N LYS A 442 -15.74 0.91 29.19
CA LYS A 442 -16.70 -0.19 29.06
C LYS A 442 -16.33 -1.24 28.03
N CYS A 443 -15.46 -0.93 27.07
CA CYS A 443 -15.00 -1.86 26.06
C CYS A 443 -13.68 -2.54 26.45
N THR A 444 -13.47 -3.73 25.91
CA THR A 444 -12.16 -4.40 25.97
C THR A 444 -11.41 -4.18 24.68
N PHE A 445 -10.11 -3.94 24.80
CA PHE A 445 -9.24 -3.65 23.65
C PHE A 445 -8.23 -4.78 23.45
N GLU A 446 -8.12 -5.27 22.23
CA GLU A 446 -7.14 -6.30 21.84
C GLU A 446 -6.65 -6.09 20.42
N ASN A 447 -5.35 -6.34 20.17
CA ASN A 447 -4.81 -6.35 18.83
C ASN A 447 -5.25 -7.62 18.09
N VAL A 448 -5.77 -7.45 16.90
CA VAL A 448 -6.18 -8.55 16.03
C VAL A 448 -5.70 -8.32 14.59
N LEU A 449 -5.48 -9.40 13.86
CA LEU A 449 -5.21 -9.33 12.43
C LEU A 449 -6.55 -9.29 11.67
N LEU A 450 -6.83 -8.15 11.02
CA LEU A 450 -8.03 -7.96 10.20
C LEU A 450 -7.61 -7.76 8.73
N ASN A 451 -7.90 -8.75 7.89
CA ASN A 451 -7.58 -8.69 6.46
C ASN A 451 -6.11 -8.33 6.17
N GLY A 452 -5.18 -8.96 6.88
CA GLY A 452 -3.73 -8.75 6.69
C GLY A 452 -3.16 -7.48 7.34
N ARG A 453 -3.95 -6.75 8.14
CA ARG A 453 -3.48 -5.57 8.88
C ARG A 453 -3.82 -5.70 10.36
N THR A 454 -2.86 -5.39 11.22
CA THR A 454 -3.12 -5.31 12.66
C THR A 454 -3.93 -4.07 12.96
N VAL A 455 -4.98 -4.27 13.73
CA VAL A 455 -5.89 -3.23 14.19
C VAL A 455 -6.24 -3.47 15.65
N MET A 456 -6.56 -2.42 16.38
CA MET A 456 -7.10 -2.51 17.71
C MET A 456 -8.60 -2.77 17.67
N LYS A 457 -9.04 -3.94 18.11
CA LYS A 457 -10.45 -4.30 18.25
C LYS A 457 -10.97 -3.82 19.60
N ALA A 458 -12.00 -3.00 19.58
CA ALA A 458 -12.76 -2.59 20.75
C ALA A 458 -14.08 -3.38 20.81
N THR A 459 -14.23 -4.23 21.82
CA THR A 459 -15.43 -5.07 22.02
C THR A 459 -16.28 -4.48 23.14
N GLY A 460 -17.51 -4.12 22.82
CA GLY A 460 -18.49 -3.56 23.76
C GLY A 460 -19.12 -4.59 24.70
N PRO A 461 -19.82 -4.14 25.76
CA PRO A 461 -20.46 -5.02 26.73
C PRO A 461 -21.56 -5.92 26.12
N ASN A 462 -22.11 -5.59 24.97
CA ASN A 462 -23.08 -6.44 24.24
C ASN A 462 -22.45 -7.46 23.29
N GLY A 463 -21.09 -7.50 23.21
CA GLY A 463 -20.33 -8.41 22.38
C GLY A 463 -20.09 -7.94 20.95
N ASN A 464 -20.69 -6.84 20.52
CA ASN A 464 -20.37 -6.22 19.22
C ASN A 464 -19.02 -5.51 19.31
N CYS A 465 -18.36 -5.33 18.17
CA CYS A 465 -17.04 -4.71 18.12
C CYS A 465 -16.87 -3.73 16.96
N ILE A 466 -15.91 -2.84 17.10
CA ILE A 466 -15.36 -1.98 16.05
C ILE A 466 -13.83 -2.11 16.05
N TYR A 467 -13.20 -1.66 14.97
CA TYR A 467 -11.77 -1.79 14.79
C TYR A 467 -11.13 -0.43 14.56
N PHE A 468 -10.03 -0.15 15.25
CA PHE A 468 -9.23 1.06 15.08
C PHE A 468 -7.91 0.67 14.40
N PRO A 469 -7.63 1.13 13.18
CA PRO A 469 -6.31 0.98 12.58
C PRO A 469 -5.26 1.80 13.35
N HIS A 470 -4.02 1.35 13.37
CA HIS A 470 -2.90 2.09 13.95
C HIS A 470 -2.53 3.24 13.00
N ALA A 471 -3.42 4.21 12.91
CA ALA A 471 -3.34 5.28 11.93
C ALA A 471 -2.32 6.37 12.29
N GLY A 472 -1.99 6.52 13.58
CA GLY A 472 -1.18 7.65 14.04
C GLY A 472 -1.89 8.99 13.90
N SER A 473 -1.08 10.03 13.81
CA SER A 473 -1.46 11.39 13.43
C SER A 473 -0.47 11.91 12.39
N THR A 474 -0.63 13.12 11.90
CA THR A 474 0.38 13.74 11.01
C THR A 474 1.70 14.08 11.71
N SER A 475 1.75 13.94 13.04
CA SER A 475 2.95 14.19 13.86
C SER A 475 3.55 12.94 14.47
N VAL A 476 2.75 11.88 14.66
CA VAL A 476 3.16 10.63 15.33
C VAL A 476 2.66 9.43 14.55
N VAL A 477 3.53 8.47 14.32
CA VAL A 477 3.20 7.19 13.69
C VAL A 477 2.99 6.09 14.74
N GLU A 478 2.32 4.99 14.38
CA GLU A 478 2.20 3.75 15.17
C GLU A 478 1.33 3.80 16.43
N GLN A 479 0.60 4.90 16.65
CA GLN A 479 -0.41 5.01 17.71
C GLN A 479 -1.80 5.14 17.09
N ILE A 480 -2.84 5.21 17.90
CA ILE A 480 -4.20 5.51 17.46
C ILE A 480 -4.60 6.84 18.08
N TYR A 481 -4.83 7.85 17.22
CA TYR A 481 -5.29 9.17 17.65
C TYR A 481 -6.65 9.47 17.05
N CYS A 482 -7.58 9.94 17.89
CA CYS A 482 -8.91 10.34 17.45
C CYS A 482 -9.30 11.68 18.09
N TRP A 483 -9.75 12.62 17.27
CA TRP A 483 -10.33 13.87 17.75
C TRP A 483 -11.63 13.66 18.51
N THR A 484 -11.87 14.56 19.47
CA THR A 484 -13.17 14.78 20.10
C THR A 484 -13.67 16.20 19.82
N THR A 485 -14.90 16.49 20.22
CA THR A 485 -15.55 17.79 19.95
C THR A 485 -14.98 18.95 20.77
N ASP A 486 -14.26 18.72 21.87
CA ASP A 486 -13.99 19.74 22.87
C ASP A 486 -12.62 20.39 22.73
N LEU A 487 -12.60 21.72 22.93
CA LEU A 487 -11.36 22.48 23.09
C LEU A 487 -10.69 22.09 24.42
N SER A 488 -9.35 22.10 24.43
CA SER A 488 -8.59 21.82 25.65
C SER A 488 -8.82 22.91 26.71
N PRO A 489 -9.07 22.55 27.97
CA PRO A 489 -9.26 23.54 29.04
C PRO A 489 -8.04 24.42 29.24
N GLY A 490 -8.17 25.74 29.04
CA GLY A 490 -7.13 26.73 29.33
C GLY A 490 -6.05 26.90 28.29
N ALA A 491 -6.08 26.15 27.19
CA ALA A 491 -5.10 26.21 26.10
C ALA A 491 -5.82 26.23 24.74
N ASN A 492 -6.09 27.40 24.19
CA ASN A 492 -6.88 27.56 22.97
C ASN A 492 -6.19 27.04 21.68
N GLN A 493 -4.88 26.82 21.72
CA GLN A 493 -4.15 26.18 20.62
C GLN A 493 -4.38 24.66 20.57
N HIS A 494 -4.82 24.03 21.67
CA HIS A 494 -5.02 22.60 21.75
C HIS A 494 -6.52 22.21 21.76
N ALA A 495 -6.80 21.05 21.20
CA ALA A 495 -8.09 20.37 21.35
C ALA A 495 -7.92 19.00 22.01
N VAL A 496 -9.02 18.50 22.59
CA VAL A 496 -9.03 17.20 23.26
C VAL A 496 -9.08 16.07 22.25
N CYS A 497 -8.16 15.14 22.36
CA CYS A 497 -8.13 13.90 21.60
C CYS A 497 -8.00 12.70 22.54
N TYR A 498 -8.15 11.52 21.99
CA TYR A 498 -7.80 10.26 22.67
C TYR A 498 -6.65 9.59 21.94
N GLU A 499 -5.64 9.20 22.72
CA GLU A 499 -4.55 8.33 22.32
C GLU A 499 -4.83 6.93 22.84
N ILE A 500 -4.84 5.94 21.94
CA ILE A 500 -4.89 4.52 22.32
C ILE A 500 -3.52 3.93 22.02
N ASP A 501 -2.84 3.48 23.07
CA ASP A 501 -1.56 2.80 22.97
C ASP A 501 -1.71 1.51 22.16
N SER A 502 -1.00 1.43 21.05
CA SER A 502 -1.09 0.31 20.10
C SER A 502 -0.59 -1.02 20.67
N PHE A 503 0.19 -1.00 21.75
CA PHE A 503 0.76 -2.17 22.41
C PHE A 503 -0.13 -2.75 23.49
N TRP A 504 -0.62 -1.85 24.38
CA TRP A 504 -1.28 -2.25 25.62
C TRP A 504 -2.80 -2.06 25.56
N GLY A 505 -3.31 -1.45 24.50
CA GLY A 505 -4.73 -1.10 24.38
C GLY A 505 -5.21 -0.13 25.48
N LYS A 506 -4.28 0.58 26.11
CA LYS A 506 -4.62 1.61 27.08
C LYS A 506 -4.93 2.89 26.36
N ALA A 507 -6.10 3.44 26.63
CA ALA A 507 -6.51 4.72 26.08
C ALA A 507 -6.46 5.81 27.14
N ASN A 508 -5.97 6.99 26.75
CA ASN A 508 -5.86 8.15 27.59
C ASN A 508 -6.42 9.38 26.86
N GLU A 509 -7.05 10.27 27.62
CA GLU A 509 -7.32 11.63 27.15
C GLU A 509 -5.99 12.37 26.98
N ALA A 510 -5.82 13.01 25.82
CA ALA A 510 -4.65 13.81 25.45
C ALA A 510 -5.09 15.13 24.83
N TRP A 511 -4.14 16.03 24.65
CA TRP A 511 -4.36 17.33 24.02
C TRP A 511 -3.29 17.55 22.98
N GLU A 512 -3.73 17.96 21.79
CA GLU A 512 -2.81 18.20 20.68
C GLU A 512 -3.15 19.52 19.99
N ASP A 513 -2.17 20.05 19.28
CA ASP A 513 -2.34 21.27 18.47
C ASP A 513 -3.47 21.09 17.47
N ARG A 514 -4.37 22.07 17.39
CA ARG A 514 -5.57 22.03 16.55
C ARG A 514 -5.28 21.81 15.06
N TYR A 515 -4.10 22.19 14.58
CA TYR A 515 -3.68 21.97 13.18
C TYR A 515 -3.30 20.53 12.87
N VAL A 516 -2.97 19.72 13.87
CA VAL A 516 -2.55 18.34 13.67
C VAL A 516 -3.66 17.53 12.99
N GLY A 517 -3.32 16.82 11.94
CA GLY A 517 -4.26 15.93 11.28
C GLY A 517 -4.41 14.63 12.08
N MET A 518 -5.63 14.34 12.51
CA MET A 518 -5.98 13.10 13.20
C MET A 518 -7.19 12.44 12.58
N THR A 519 -7.34 11.14 12.87
CA THR A 519 -8.52 10.40 12.46
C THR A 519 -9.76 10.80 13.27
N ILE A 520 -10.91 10.56 12.70
CA ILE A 520 -12.21 10.79 13.34
C ILE A 520 -12.99 9.49 13.35
N ARG A 521 -13.39 9.05 14.54
CA ARG A 521 -14.33 7.95 14.70
C ARG A 521 -15.68 8.52 15.10
N ALA A 522 -16.59 8.64 14.13
CA ALA A 522 -17.88 9.28 14.32
C ALA A 522 -18.83 8.49 15.24
N VAL A 523 -19.79 9.20 15.83
CA VAL A 523 -20.88 8.64 16.63
C VAL A 523 -22.24 9.14 16.14
N CYS A 524 -23.31 8.40 16.43
CA CYS A 524 -24.70 8.84 16.26
C CYS A 524 -25.58 8.26 17.38
N PRO A 525 -26.77 8.84 17.63
CA PRO A 525 -27.70 8.37 18.67
C PRO A 525 -28.11 6.92 18.57
#